data_dd296c1acfb4041878084d747d71f582
#
_entry.id   dd296c1acfb4041878084d747d71f582
#
_cell.length_a   1.000
_cell.length_b   1.000
_cell.length_c   1.000
_cell.angle_alpha   90.00
_cell.angle_beta   90.00
_cell.angle_gamma   90.00
#
_symmetry.space_group_name_H-M   'P 1'
#
loop_
_entity.id
_entity.type
_entity.pdbx_description
1 polymer ?
#
loop_
_entity_poly.entity_id
_entity_poly.type
_entity_poly.pdbx_seq_one_letter_code
_entity_poly.pdbx_strand_id
1 'polypeptide(L)'
;MHRILIVDDEPLIGQGLNSLLASSGIGIEAIYVAHNGYEALDYIRMEDIDLLITDIQMGAMSGIELMHQAKLVRPWIQTIVISAHETFQYAQLAMRLGAKDYLIKPLDGVQLLDSVRNALLKLEKRSKSREETIDTLRDSFRVEEPSALQTALLNNLLSEDVNSMKPSAAELHKLGIGLGGPYFAVLKLRLLPRSAIASNNPPSERDAQLLRYAALNITAELLAETERKSVVFYSGADELSIVIQWDEESYENTSVSKLDQLDMIGRSLHRSMKRYLGLTTIVSISQIANGLQSLVLLNKQAMQALQWSERHPDHDVFYYGDFHESLYTKEETSEDELHAQHNRIAEGAKAYIDRNYAQKGLTLHEVAQNNHVSPNYLSYLFKKTNGMNLWEYVMKLRMEESRRLLLETDMRRYEIAERVGYESPEHFSKIFKKYYGISPSELKK
;
A
#
# COMPACT_ATOMS: atom_id res chain seq x y z
N MET A 1 2.72 9.46 18.27
CA MET A 1 1.31 9.83 18.35
C MET A 1 0.61 9.32 17.11
N HIS A 2 -0.66 8.92 17.21
CA HIS A 2 -1.37 8.19 16.15
C HIS A 2 -2.61 8.96 15.69
N ARG A 3 -2.93 8.84 14.40
CA ARG A 3 -4.14 9.41 13.80
C ARG A 3 -5.15 8.31 13.52
N ILE A 4 -6.35 8.47 14.08
CA ILE A 4 -7.42 7.48 14.00
C ILE A 4 -8.56 8.04 13.16
N LEU A 5 -9.14 7.20 12.29
CA LEU A 5 -10.35 7.50 11.56
C LEU A 5 -11.46 6.54 11.99
N ILE A 6 -12.57 7.09 12.46
CA ILE A 6 -13.78 6.36 12.80
C ILE A 6 -14.78 6.55 11.66
N VAL A 7 -15.44 5.48 11.23
CA VAL A 7 -16.41 5.50 10.14
C VAL A 7 -17.64 4.73 10.55
N ASP A 8 -18.75 5.44 10.70
CA ASP A 8 -20.05 4.88 11.05
C ASP A 8 -21.13 5.82 10.50
N ASP A 9 -22.16 5.29 9.83
CA ASP A 9 -23.25 6.06 9.25
C ASP A 9 -24.23 6.57 10.31
N GLU A 10 -24.16 6.04 11.52
CA GLU A 10 -24.88 6.54 12.70
C GLU A 10 -24.04 7.61 13.44
N PRO A 11 -24.40 8.93 13.36
CA PRO A 11 -23.59 10.00 13.94
C PRO A 11 -23.36 9.87 15.46
N LEU A 12 -24.35 9.31 16.19
CA LEU A 12 -24.25 9.12 17.64
C LEU A 12 -23.21 8.09 18.03
N ILE A 13 -23.06 7.02 17.24
CA ILE A 13 -22.03 5.98 17.45
C ILE A 13 -20.65 6.57 17.20
N GLY A 14 -20.46 7.26 16.07
CA GLY A 14 -19.19 7.92 15.75
C GLY A 14 -18.75 8.92 16.82
N GLN A 15 -19.70 9.74 17.37
CA GLN A 15 -19.43 10.67 18.47
C GLN A 15 -19.08 9.95 19.77
N GLY A 16 -19.82 8.86 20.09
CA GLY A 16 -19.56 8.05 21.28
C GLY A 16 -18.15 7.43 21.25
N LEU A 17 -17.79 6.84 20.12
CA LEU A 17 -16.45 6.27 19.91
C LEU A 17 -15.34 7.34 19.99
N ASN A 18 -15.57 8.50 19.39
CA ASN A 18 -14.65 9.64 19.49
C ASN A 18 -14.42 10.07 20.94
N SER A 19 -15.51 10.22 21.71
CA SER A 19 -15.43 10.63 23.13
C SER A 19 -14.70 9.59 23.98
N LEU A 20 -14.97 8.29 23.74
CA LEU A 20 -14.31 7.19 24.44
C LEU A 20 -12.80 7.17 24.15
N LEU A 21 -12.42 7.30 22.89
CA LEU A 21 -11.00 7.30 22.49
C LEU A 21 -10.27 8.56 22.97
N ALA A 22 -10.89 9.73 22.91
CA ALA A 22 -10.31 10.99 23.40
C ALA A 22 -10.02 10.95 24.92
N SER A 23 -10.86 10.24 25.70
CA SER A 23 -10.67 10.10 27.15
C SER A 23 -9.78 8.91 27.56
N SER A 24 -9.31 8.11 26.62
CA SER A 24 -8.66 6.81 26.88
C SER A 24 -7.22 6.89 27.41
N GLY A 25 -6.56 8.06 27.30
CA GLY A 25 -5.13 8.21 27.61
C GLY A 25 -4.19 7.50 26.63
N ILE A 26 -4.69 6.97 25.52
CA ILE A 26 -3.88 6.42 24.42
C ILE A 26 -3.23 7.62 23.69
N GLY A 27 -1.97 7.50 23.28
CA GLY A 27 -1.20 8.56 22.58
C GLY A 27 -1.75 8.90 21.20
N ILE A 28 -2.98 9.47 21.13
CA ILE A 28 -3.68 9.85 19.92
C ILE A 28 -3.37 11.32 19.60
N GLU A 29 -2.95 11.60 18.36
CA GLU A 29 -2.70 12.94 17.85
C GLU A 29 -3.99 13.60 17.35
N ALA A 30 -4.77 12.86 16.58
CA ALA A 30 -6.03 13.33 16.02
C ALA A 30 -7.03 12.18 15.81
N ILE A 31 -8.31 12.49 15.99
CA ILE A 31 -9.42 11.58 15.68
C ILE A 31 -10.28 12.26 14.63
N TYR A 32 -10.50 11.57 13.54
CA TYR A 32 -11.39 11.97 12.45
C TYR A 32 -12.64 11.10 12.51
N VAL A 33 -13.78 11.68 12.15
CA VAL A 33 -15.06 10.96 12.08
C VAL A 33 -15.65 11.19 10.70
N ALA A 34 -15.94 10.10 9.99
CA ALA A 34 -16.62 10.08 8.70
C ALA A 34 -17.95 9.31 8.83
N HIS A 35 -18.93 9.69 8.02
CA HIS A 35 -20.28 9.13 8.07
C HIS A 35 -20.58 8.18 6.90
N ASN A 36 -19.63 7.96 6.02
CA ASN A 36 -19.72 7.00 4.91
C ASN A 36 -18.32 6.67 4.37
N GLY A 37 -18.24 5.62 3.54
CA GLY A 37 -16.96 5.15 3.00
C GLY A 37 -16.26 6.15 2.09
N TYR A 38 -16.98 6.96 1.32
CA TYR A 38 -16.35 7.96 0.43
C TYR A 38 -15.73 9.11 1.21
N GLU A 39 -16.41 9.63 2.22
CA GLU A 39 -15.87 10.61 3.15
C GLU A 39 -14.61 10.07 3.83
N ALA A 40 -14.64 8.81 4.26
CA ALA A 40 -13.51 8.14 4.87
C ALA A 40 -12.30 8.05 3.94
N LEU A 41 -12.52 7.72 2.66
CA LEU A 41 -11.45 7.66 1.66
C LEU A 41 -10.81 9.04 1.42
N ASP A 42 -11.57 10.11 1.45
CA ASP A 42 -11.02 11.45 1.32
C ASP A 42 -10.09 11.78 2.50
N TYR A 43 -10.48 11.42 3.75
CA TYR A 43 -9.58 11.55 4.90
C TYR A 43 -8.32 10.69 4.74
N ILE A 44 -8.43 9.44 4.30
CA ILE A 44 -7.27 8.53 4.10
C ILE A 44 -6.32 9.06 3.04
N ARG A 45 -6.83 9.76 2.02
CA ARG A 45 -6.02 10.39 0.96
C ARG A 45 -5.30 11.64 1.42
N MET A 46 -5.94 12.43 2.30
CA MET A 46 -5.45 13.75 2.71
C MET A 46 -4.64 13.71 4.00
N GLU A 47 -4.92 12.77 4.90
CA GLU A 47 -4.32 12.68 6.23
C GLU A 47 -3.57 11.37 6.40
N ASP A 48 -2.51 11.37 7.22
CA ASP A 48 -1.73 10.17 7.55
C ASP A 48 -2.44 9.34 8.61
N ILE A 49 -3.49 8.60 8.21
CA ILE A 49 -4.26 7.74 9.10
C ILE A 49 -3.46 6.46 9.41
N ASP A 50 -3.29 6.16 10.70
CA ASP A 50 -2.63 4.94 11.20
C ASP A 50 -3.63 3.81 11.46
N LEU A 51 -4.83 4.14 11.97
CA LEU A 51 -5.87 3.19 12.34
C LEU A 51 -7.22 3.63 11.78
N LEU A 52 -7.88 2.71 11.08
CA LEU A 52 -9.25 2.82 10.61
C LEU A 52 -10.14 1.95 11.52
N ILE A 53 -11.20 2.53 12.07
CA ILE A 53 -12.27 1.81 12.77
C ILE A 53 -13.53 2.01 11.94
N THR A 54 -14.11 0.95 11.40
CA THR A 54 -15.23 1.06 10.47
C THR A 54 -16.37 0.10 10.79
N ASP A 55 -17.61 0.57 10.69
CA ASP A 55 -18.76 -0.33 10.59
C ASP A 55 -18.72 -1.06 9.24
N ILE A 56 -19.38 -2.23 9.18
CA ILE A 56 -19.54 -3.00 7.95
C ILE A 56 -20.62 -2.43 7.06
N GLN A 57 -21.79 -2.11 7.64
CA GLN A 57 -22.96 -1.69 6.88
C GLN A 57 -23.09 -0.18 6.89
N MET A 58 -22.68 0.46 5.79
CA MET A 58 -22.65 1.92 5.66
C MET A 58 -23.11 2.36 4.26
N GLY A 59 -24.38 2.17 3.95
CA GLY A 59 -24.97 2.69 2.70
C GLY A 59 -24.28 2.20 1.42
N ALA A 60 -23.81 3.14 0.58
CA ALA A 60 -23.33 2.85 -0.77
C ALA A 60 -21.97 2.16 -0.85
N MET A 61 -21.12 2.26 0.18
CA MET A 61 -19.85 1.56 0.30
C MET A 61 -19.80 0.83 1.65
N SER A 62 -19.61 -0.48 1.61
CA SER A 62 -19.48 -1.28 2.84
C SER A 62 -18.12 -1.02 3.51
N GLY A 63 -18.04 -1.27 4.85
CA GLY A 63 -16.76 -1.18 5.58
C GLY A 63 -15.70 -2.15 5.09
N ILE A 64 -16.09 -3.30 4.54
CA ILE A 64 -15.19 -4.27 3.92
C ILE A 64 -14.58 -3.68 2.63
N GLU A 65 -15.40 -3.06 1.80
CA GLU A 65 -14.95 -2.38 0.58
C GLU A 65 -14.07 -1.17 0.91
N LEU A 66 -14.47 -0.36 1.91
CA LEU A 66 -13.68 0.74 2.42
C LEU A 66 -12.31 0.25 2.89
N MET A 67 -12.25 -0.83 3.68
CA MET A 67 -11.00 -1.40 4.16
C MET A 67 -10.09 -1.81 3.00
N HIS A 68 -10.64 -2.42 1.95
CA HIS A 68 -9.89 -2.77 0.75
C HIS A 68 -9.33 -1.52 0.05
N GLN A 69 -10.18 -0.52 -0.21
CA GLN A 69 -9.77 0.73 -0.84
C GLN A 69 -8.76 1.51 0.01
N ALA A 70 -8.93 1.51 1.34
CA ALA A 70 -7.99 2.11 2.27
C ALA A 70 -6.59 1.49 2.16
N LYS A 71 -6.50 0.17 2.02
CA LYS A 71 -5.23 -0.54 1.84
C LYS A 71 -4.58 -0.30 0.48
N LEU A 72 -5.36 -0.12 -0.58
CA LEU A 72 -4.82 0.30 -1.88
C LEU A 72 -4.15 1.68 -1.79
N VAL A 73 -4.73 2.61 -1.03
CA VAL A 73 -4.15 3.94 -0.80
C VAL A 73 -2.98 3.87 0.18
N ARG A 74 -3.15 3.14 1.31
CA ARG A 74 -2.19 3.01 2.43
C ARG A 74 -2.09 1.55 2.88
N PRO A 75 -1.22 0.74 2.28
CA PRO A 75 -1.11 -0.70 2.58
C PRO A 75 -0.86 -1.04 4.05
N TRP A 76 -0.29 -0.11 4.80
CA TRP A 76 0.10 -0.26 6.21
C TRP A 76 -0.98 0.17 7.20
N ILE A 77 -2.15 0.70 6.73
CA ILE A 77 -3.22 1.14 7.62
C ILE A 77 -3.74 -0.05 8.44
N GLN A 78 -3.81 0.12 9.74
CA GLN A 78 -4.43 -0.88 10.60
C GLN A 78 -5.92 -0.72 10.54
N THR A 79 -6.69 -1.80 10.63
CA THR A 79 -8.15 -1.73 10.56
C THR A 79 -8.78 -2.57 11.67
N ILE A 80 -9.74 -1.99 12.40
CA ILE A 80 -10.67 -2.67 13.28
C ILE A 80 -12.05 -2.56 12.65
N VAL A 81 -12.74 -3.68 12.54
CA VAL A 81 -14.07 -3.74 11.98
C VAL A 81 -15.09 -3.90 13.10
N ILE A 82 -16.18 -3.12 13.03
CA ILE A 82 -17.31 -3.18 13.96
C ILE A 82 -18.52 -3.69 13.18
N SER A 83 -19.36 -4.51 13.79
CA SER A 83 -20.55 -5.05 13.12
C SER A 83 -21.69 -5.30 14.08
N ALA A 84 -22.91 -5.03 13.64
CA ALA A 84 -24.14 -5.47 14.34
C ALA A 84 -24.46 -6.96 14.11
N HIS A 85 -23.74 -7.64 13.19
CA HIS A 85 -24.03 -9.02 12.81
C HIS A 85 -22.94 -9.97 13.24
N GLU A 86 -23.30 -11.05 13.93
CA GLU A 86 -22.43 -12.19 14.27
C GLU A 86 -22.18 -13.12 13.08
N THR A 87 -22.20 -12.61 11.85
CA THR A 87 -22.06 -13.45 10.66
C THR A 87 -20.60 -13.85 10.49
N PHE A 88 -20.29 -15.11 10.71
CA PHE A 88 -18.95 -15.69 10.56
C PHE A 88 -18.29 -15.34 9.21
N GLN A 89 -19.08 -15.22 8.13
CA GLN A 89 -18.58 -14.88 6.80
C GLN A 89 -17.94 -13.49 6.74
N TYR A 90 -18.54 -12.46 7.37
CA TYR A 90 -17.98 -11.10 7.40
C TYR A 90 -16.72 -11.03 8.27
N ALA A 91 -16.71 -11.73 9.41
CA ALA A 91 -15.54 -11.81 10.25
C ALA A 91 -14.38 -12.48 9.50
N GLN A 92 -14.64 -13.62 8.85
CA GLN A 92 -13.63 -14.32 8.06
C GLN A 92 -13.10 -13.45 6.90
N LEU A 93 -13.97 -12.74 6.18
CA LEU A 93 -13.55 -11.87 5.08
C LEU A 93 -12.74 -10.67 5.58
N ALA A 94 -13.16 -10.02 6.68
CA ALA A 94 -12.42 -8.93 7.30
C ALA A 94 -11.01 -9.36 7.73
N MET A 95 -10.90 -10.53 8.38
CA MET A 95 -9.61 -11.08 8.79
C MET A 95 -8.72 -11.45 7.61
N ARG A 96 -9.27 -12.05 6.54
CA ARG A 96 -8.53 -12.33 5.31
C ARG A 96 -8.01 -11.07 4.62
N LEU A 97 -8.75 -9.98 4.70
CA LEU A 97 -8.31 -8.66 4.21
C LEU A 97 -7.36 -7.95 5.18
N GLY A 98 -7.02 -8.61 6.30
CA GLY A 98 -6.03 -8.14 7.29
C GLY A 98 -6.59 -7.13 8.27
N ALA A 99 -7.85 -7.23 8.67
CA ALA A 99 -8.34 -6.57 9.87
C ALA A 99 -7.56 -7.08 11.08
N LYS A 100 -7.29 -6.20 12.04
CA LYS A 100 -6.59 -6.58 13.28
C LYS A 100 -7.55 -7.12 14.32
N ASP A 101 -8.80 -6.69 14.25
CA ASP A 101 -9.86 -7.20 15.13
C ASP A 101 -11.24 -7.01 14.50
N TYR A 102 -12.21 -7.77 15.00
CA TYR A 102 -13.60 -7.74 14.61
C TYR A 102 -14.47 -7.69 15.87
N LEU A 103 -15.14 -6.57 16.08
CA LEU A 103 -15.94 -6.31 17.27
C LEU A 103 -17.43 -6.35 16.94
N ILE A 104 -18.23 -6.95 17.84
CA ILE A 104 -19.68 -7.08 17.66
C ILE A 104 -20.38 -6.01 18.49
N LYS A 105 -21.37 -5.31 17.90
CA LYS A 105 -22.27 -4.40 18.62
C LYS A 105 -23.27 -5.23 19.47
N PRO A 106 -23.60 -4.84 20.73
CA PRO A 106 -23.21 -3.60 21.40
C PRO A 106 -21.76 -3.61 21.86
N LEU A 107 -21.05 -2.50 21.64
CA LEU A 107 -19.62 -2.39 21.91
C LEU A 107 -19.34 -2.30 23.42
N ASP A 108 -18.48 -3.18 23.90
CA ASP A 108 -17.83 -2.98 25.19
C ASP A 108 -16.66 -2.00 25.05
N GLY A 109 -16.72 -0.90 25.78
CA GLY A 109 -15.69 0.14 25.75
C GLY A 109 -14.29 -0.39 26.15
N VAL A 110 -14.21 -1.35 27.07
CA VAL A 110 -12.93 -1.96 27.49
C VAL A 110 -12.36 -2.78 26.34
N GLN A 111 -13.18 -3.63 25.71
CA GLN A 111 -12.77 -4.46 24.59
C GLN A 111 -12.28 -3.61 23.41
N LEU A 112 -13.00 -2.54 23.07
CA LEU A 112 -12.59 -1.60 22.01
C LEU A 112 -11.22 -0.96 22.31
N LEU A 113 -11.06 -0.44 23.54
CA LEU A 113 -9.80 0.20 23.93
C LEU A 113 -8.62 -0.77 23.92
N ASP A 114 -8.84 -2.02 24.30
CA ASP A 114 -7.81 -3.05 24.24
C ASP A 114 -7.46 -3.42 22.79
N SER A 115 -8.46 -3.53 21.90
CA SER A 115 -8.23 -3.75 20.46
C SER A 115 -7.46 -2.59 19.84
N VAL A 116 -7.81 -1.34 20.17
CA VAL A 116 -7.09 -0.15 19.71
C VAL A 116 -5.66 -0.14 20.22
N ARG A 117 -5.45 -0.38 21.53
CA ARG A 117 -4.10 -0.47 22.10
C ARG A 117 -3.28 -1.54 21.40
N ASN A 118 -3.83 -2.74 21.20
CA ASN A 118 -3.13 -3.84 20.54
C ASN A 118 -2.77 -3.52 19.09
N ALA A 119 -3.67 -2.87 18.34
CA ALA A 119 -3.40 -2.42 16.98
C ALA A 119 -2.28 -1.37 16.95
N LEU A 120 -2.28 -0.41 17.87
CA LEU A 120 -1.29 0.67 17.94
C LEU A 120 0.03 0.22 18.59
N LEU A 121 0.02 -0.66 19.60
CA LEU A 121 1.23 -1.20 20.24
C LEU A 121 2.10 -1.97 19.26
N LYS A 122 1.50 -2.67 18.30
CA LYS A 122 2.26 -3.28 17.19
C LYS A 122 2.96 -2.23 16.33
N LEU A 123 2.42 -1.02 16.24
CA LEU A 123 3.06 0.11 15.57
C LEU A 123 4.16 0.73 16.43
N GLU A 124 4.02 0.76 17.77
CA GLU A 124 4.98 1.39 18.69
C GLU A 124 6.15 0.48 19.10
N LYS A 125 5.91 -0.81 19.36
CA LYS A 125 6.99 -1.76 19.70
C LYS A 125 8.10 -1.80 18.63
N ARG A 126 7.81 -1.32 17.44
CA ARG A 126 8.72 -1.24 16.31
C ARG A 126 9.44 0.11 16.17
N SER A 127 9.21 1.10 17.08
CA SER A 127 9.84 2.44 17.02
C SER A 127 10.88 2.71 18.11
N LYS A 128 11.26 1.72 18.92
CA LYS A 128 12.30 1.85 19.94
C LYS A 128 13.68 2.09 19.34
N SER A 129 14.59 2.64 20.14
CA SER A 129 15.91 3.07 19.70
C SER A 129 16.66 1.96 18.93
N ARG A 130 17.51 2.39 18.01
CA ARG A 130 18.24 1.50 17.05
C ARG A 130 19.06 0.41 17.75
N GLU A 131 19.64 0.71 18.91
CA GLU A 131 20.46 -0.23 19.70
C GLU A 131 19.59 -1.27 20.42
N GLU A 132 18.48 -0.84 21.04
CA GLU A 132 17.50 -1.75 21.64
C GLU A 132 16.78 -2.61 20.60
N THR A 133 16.61 -2.09 19.36
CA THR A 133 16.01 -2.85 18.27
C THR A 133 16.92 -3.99 17.83
N ILE A 134 18.21 -3.78 17.70
CA ILE A 134 19.17 -4.82 17.28
C ILE A 134 19.27 -5.95 18.33
N ASP A 135 19.31 -5.63 19.63
CA ASP A 135 19.39 -6.64 20.69
C ASP A 135 18.05 -7.38 20.88
N THR A 136 16.92 -6.65 20.76
CA THR A 136 15.57 -7.26 20.84
C THR A 136 15.27 -8.13 19.59
N LEU A 137 15.79 -7.77 18.44
CA LEU A 137 15.68 -8.55 17.21
C LEU A 137 16.42 -9.89 17.33
N ARG A 138 17.55 -9.92 18.04
CA ARG A 138 18.34 -11.14 18.28
C ARG A 138 17.59 -12.22 19.03
N ASP A 139 16.74 -11.81 19.99
CA ASP A 139 16.01 -12.73 20.87
C ASP A 139 14.57 -13.02 20.39
N SER A 140 14.03 -12.18 19.51
CA SER A 140 12.59 -12.20 19.12
C SER A 140 12.32 -12.85 17.78
N PHE A 141 13.29 -12.94 16.87
CA PHE A 141 13.06 -13.48 15.53
C PHE A 141 13.26 -15.00 15.49
N ARG A 142 12.15 -15.70 15.25
CA ARG A 142 12.08 -17.16 15.09
C ARG A 142 11.94 -17.60 13.62
N VAL A 143 12.25 -16.75 12.65
CA VAL A 143 12.29 -17.18 11.26
C VAL A 143 13.63 -17.87 11.04
N GLU A 144 13.61 -19.15 10.77
CA GLU A 144 14.81 -19.90 10.39
C GLU A 144 15.31 -19.34 9.06
N GLU A 145 16.58 -18.89 9.04
CA GLU A 145 17.22 -18.55 7.77
C GLU A 145 17.22 -19.77 6.86
N PRO A 146 16.91 -19.60 5.56
CA PRO A 146 17.08 -20.69 4.61
C PRO A 146 18.53 -21.20 4.68
N SER A 147 18.69 -22.52 4.78
CA SER A 147 20.03 -23.11 4.84
C SER A 147 20.85 -22.70 3.58
N ALA A 148 22.17 -22.75 3.69
CA ALA A 148 23.04 -22.44 2.56
C ALA A 148 22.69 -23.30 1.31
N LEU A 149 22.27 -24.55 1.53
CA LEU A 149 21.81 -25.44 0.46
C LEU A 149 20.50 -24.96 -0.16
N GLN A 150 19.51 -24.59 0.66
CA GLN A 150 18.23 -24.05 0.18
C GLN A 150 18.45 -22.76 -0.60
N THR A 151 19.26 -21.84 -0.08
CA THR A 151 19.61 -20.57 -0.74
C THR A 151 20.31 -20.82 -2.09
N ALA A 152 21.26 -21.75 -2.15
CA ALA A 152 21.94 -22.10 -3.40
C ALA A 152 20.99 -22.70 -4.45
N LEU A 153 20.08 -23.58 -4.04
CA LEU A 153 19.07 -24.17 -4.92
C LEU A 153 18.06 -23.14 -5.43
N LEU A 154 17.61 -22.22 -4.57
CA LEU A 154 16.71 -21.15 -4.96
C LEU A 154 17.36 -20.18 -5.93
N ASN A 155 18.62 -19.82 -5.72
CA ASN A 155 19.40 -19.01 -6.66
C ASN A 155 19.62 -19.73 -7.99
N ASN A 156 19.89 -21.03 -7.95
CA ASN A 156 19.96 -21.85 -9.18
C ASN A 156 18.63 -21.86 -9.92
N LEU A 157 17.49 -22.02 -9.22
CA LEU A 157 16.16 -22.00 -9.83
C LEU A 157 15.87 -20.70 -10.58
N LEU A 158 16.37 -19.58 -10.08
CA LEU A 158 16.22 -18.26 -10.70
C LEU A 158 17.29 -17.93 -11.76
N SER A 159 18.36 -18.74 -11.88
CA SER A 159 19.49 -18.43 -12.77
C SER A 159 19.18 -18.78 -14.23
N GLU A 160 19.84 -18.08 -15.18
CA GLU A 160 19.76 -18.37 -16.62
C GLU A 160 20.73 -19.50 -17.03
N ASP A 161 21.46 -20.11 -16.09
CA ASP A 161 22.42 -21.16 -16.43
C ASP A 161 21.72 -22.41 -16.98
N VAL A 162 21.82 -22.59 -18.28
CA VAL A 162 21.22 -23.72 -19.01
C VAL A 162 21.88 -25.06 -18.65
N ASN A 163 23.12 -25.04 -18.20
CA ASN A 163 23.87 -26.23 -17.84
C ASN A 163 23.57 -26.73 -16.43
N SER A 164 22.90 -25.93 -15.61
CA SER A 164 22.52 -26.32 -14.26
C SER A 164 21.19 -27.09 -14.28
N MET A 165 21.17 -28.28 -13.69
CA MET A 165 19.94 -29.05 -13.51
C MET A 165 18.99 -28.30 -12.59
N LYS A 166 17.80 -27.91 -13.09
CA LYS A 166 16.80 -27.23 -12.28
C LYS A 166 16.09 -28.21 -11.37
N PRO A 167 15.94 -27.88 -10.07
CA PRO A 167 15.21 -28.76 -9.16
C PRO A 167 13.73 -28.85 -9.54
N SER A 168 13.19 -30.04 -9.44
CA SER A 168 11.74 -30.28 -9.58
C SER A 168 10.98 -29.82 -8.33
N ALA A 169 9.66 -29.59 -8.46
CA ALA A 169 8.80 -29.24 -7.31
C ALA A 169 8.88 -30.29 -6.18
N ALA A 170 9.03 -31.59 -6.54
CA ALA A 170 9.15 -32.67 -5.57
C ALA A 170 10.49 -32.62 -4.79
N GLU A 171 11.58 -32.22 -5.43
CA GLU A 171 12.88 -32.05 -4.78
C GLU A 171 12.88 -30.84 -3.87
N LEU A 172 12.28 -29.73 -4.31
CA LEU A 172 12.10 -28.55 -3.47
C LEU A 172 11.28 -28.83 -2.23
N HIS A 173 10.18 -29.58 -2.38
CA HIS A 173 9.34 -29.99 -1.25
C HIS A 173 10.07 -30.88 -0.24
N LYS A 174 10.93 -31.81 -0.69
CA LYS A 174 11.77 -32.64 0.20
C LYS A 174 12.73 -31.81 1.06
N LEU A 175 13.10 -30.64 0.58
CA LEU A 175 14.00 -29.70 1.27
C LEU A 175 13.23 -28.63 2.09
N GLY A 176 11.91 -28.80 2.26
CA GLY A 176 11.07 -27.85 2.99
C GLY A 176 10.74 -26.58 2.21
N ILE A 177 11.05 -26.53 0.91
CA ILE A 177 10.75 -25.37 0.05
C ILE A 177 9.38 -25.59 -0.59
N GLY A 178 8.37 -24.91 -0.11
CA GLY A 178 6.97 -25.06 -0.52
C GLY A 178 6.62 -24.32 -1.83
N LEU A 179 7.29 -24.59 -2.94
CA LEU A 179 6.97 -24.03 -4.26
C LEU A 179 6.19 -25.04 -5.11
N GLY A 180 4.87 -25.03 -5.04
CA GLY A 180 4.00 -25.99 -5.75
C GLY A 180 2.78 -25.39 -6.42
N GLY A 181 2.64 -24.06 -6.43
CA GLY A 181 1.53 -23.38 -7.12
C GLY A 181 1.74 -23.29 -8.63
N PRO A 182 0.67 -23.14 -9.43
CA PRO A 182 0.81 -22.95 -10.87
C PRO A 182 1.27 -21.53 -11.24
N TYR A 183 0.96 -20.52 -10.46
CA TYR A 183 1.26 -19.11 -10.80
C TYR A 183 2.30 -18.54 -9.87
N PHE A 184 3.26 -17.78 -10.44
CA PHE A 184 4.40 -17.21 -9.73
C PHE A 184 4.64 -15.75 -10.08
N ALA A 185 5.19 -15.00 -9.11
CA ALA A 185 5.83 -13.71 -9.32
C ALA A 185 7.14 -13.67 -8.54
N VAL A 186 8.10 -12.90 -9.03
CA VAL A 186 9.39 -12.65 -8.38
C VAL A 186 9.49 -11.18 -8.03
N LEU A 187 9.82 -10.89 -6.76
CA LEU A 187 10.18 -9.55 -6.33
C LEU A 187 11.66 -9.53 -5.93
N LYS A 188 12.30 -8.41 -6.16
CA LYS A 188 13.64 -8.10 -5.64
C LYS A 188 13.55 -6.96 -4.65
N LEU A 189 14.19 -7.10 -3.53
CA LEU A 189 14.36 -6.04 -2.54
C LEU A 189 15.84 -5.73 -2.43
N ARG A 190 16.26 -4.56 -2.94
CA ARG A 190 17.63 -4.06 -2.83
C ARG A 190 17.72 -3.12 -1.64
N LEU A 191 18.65 -3.43 -0.73
CA LEU A 191 18.97 -2.60 0.41
C LEU A 191 20.02 -1.57 -0.05
N LEU A 192 19.64 -0.29 -0.06
CA LEU A 192 20.61 0.75 -0.40
C LEU A 192 21.46 1.06 0.82
N PRO A 193 22.79 1.05 0.68
CA PRO A 193 23.67 1.46 1.75
C PRO A 193 23.28 2.88 2.16
N ARG A 194 23.20 3.15 3.45
CA ARG A 194 23.00 4.52 3.94
C ARG A 194 24.07 5.38 3.28
N SER A 195 23.65 6.28 2.40
CA SER A 195 24.58 7.24 1.84
C SER A 195 25.27 7.97 2.99
N ALA A 196 26.56 8.12 2.89
CA ALA A 196 27.50 8.68 3.87
C ALA A 196 27.18 10.14 4.30
N ILE A 197 25.98 10.65 4.02
CA ILE A 197 25.57 12.05 4.27
C ILE A 197 25.24 12.32 5.75
N ALA A 198 25.06 11.29 6.58
CA ALA A 198 24.61 11.52 7.98
C ALA A 198 25.52 10.93 9.08
N SER A 199 26.56 10.18 8.74
CA SER A 199 27.54 9.75 9.74
C SER A 199 28.89 9.46 9.09
N ASN A 200 29.96 10.04 9.64
CA ASN A 200 31.35 9.85 9.18
C ASN A 200 31.91 8.42 9.36
N ASN A 201 31.08 7.44 9.78
CA ASN A 201 31.50 6.05 9.95
C ASN A 201 30.58 5.11 9.16
N PRO A 202 31.08 4.31 8.22
CA PRO A 202 30.34 3.22 7.62
C PRO A 202 29.95 2.21 8.70
N PRO A 203 28.79 1.54 8.59
CA PRO A 203 28.41 0.48 9.52
C PRO A 203 29.46 -0.61 9.54
N SER A 204 29.76 -1.19 10.72
CA SER A 204 30.66 -2.34 10.79
C SER A 204 30.10 -3.50 9.97
N GLU A 205 30.97 -4.41 9.51
CA GLU A 205 30.54 -5.61 8.76
C GLU A 205 29.52 -6.45 9.56
N ARG A 206 29.66 -6.47 10.87
CA ARG A 206 28.73 -7.12 11.79
C ARG A 206 27.35 -6.43 11.80
N ASP A 207 27.31 -5.09 11.79
CA ASP A 207 26.07 -4.33 11.73
C ASP A 207 25.36 -4.51 10.39
N ALA A 208 26.13 -4.58 9.30
CA ALA A 208 25.59 -4.85 7.97
C ALA A 208 24.95 -6.25 7.88
N GLN A 209 25.56 -7.28 8.50
CA GLN A 209 24.98 -8.61 8.59
C GLN A 209 23.70 -8.63 9.42
N LEU A 210 23.68 -7.96 10.57
CA LEU A 210 22.48 -7.86 11.43
C LEU A 210 21.34 -7.14 10.71
N LEU A 211 21.61 -6.06 9.98
CA LEU A 211 20.61 -5.34 9.21
C LEU A 211 20.04 -6.21 8.07
N ARG A 212 20.86 -6.99 7.40
CA ARG A 212 20.41 -7.95 6.38
C ARG A 212 19.50 -9.02 6.98
N TYR A 213 19.92 -9.59 8.11
CA TYR A 213 19.10 -10.56 8.84
C TYR A 213 17.75 -9.97 9.27
N ALA A 214 17.76 -8.76 9.82
CA ALA A 214 16.54 -8.06 10.20
C ALA A 214 15.64 -7.77 8.99
N ALA A 215 16.20 -7.41 7.83
CA ALA A 215 15.46 -7.19 6.60
C ALA A 215 14.79 -8.48 6.10
N LEU A 216 15.50 -9.61 6.13
CA LEU A 216 14.92 -10.92 5.77
C LEU A 216 13.74 -11.27 6.69
N ASN A 217 13.90 -11.11 8.02
CA ASN A 217 12.85 -11.44 8.98
C ASN A 217 11.62 -10.53 8.83
N ILE A 218 11.79 -9.20 8.69
CA ILE A 218 10.69 -8.26 8.44
C ILE A 218 9.95 -8.64 7.16
N THR A 219 10.69 -9.03 6.11
CA THR A 219 10.09 -9.46 4.84
C THR A 219 9.27 -10.73 5.02
N ALA A 220 9.82 -11.73 5.71
CA ALA A 220 9.13 -12.99 5.95
C ALA A 220 7.89 -12.81 6.84
N GLU A 221 7.97 -12.00 7.90
CA GLU A 221 6.84 -11.69 8.79
C GLU A 221 5.71 -10.98 8.03
N LEU A 222 6.06 -9.97 7.22
CA LEU A 222 5.08 -9.24 6.42
C LEU A 222 4.35 -10.15 5.42
N LEU A 223 5.07 -11.09 4.81
CA LEU A 223 4.49 -12.04 3.87
C LEU A 223 3.66 -13.12 4.57
N ALA A 224 4.06 -13.57 5.75
CA ALA A 224 3.29 -14.53 6.54
C ALA A 224 1.92 -13.98 6.96
N GLU A 225 1.81 -12.66 7.19
CA GLU A 225 0.52 -12.02 7.47
C GLU A 225 -0.46 -12.08 6.27
N THR A 226 0.02 -12.38 5.07
CA THR A 226 -0.80 -12.34 3.83
C THR A 226 -1.44 -13.68 3.45
N GLU A 227 -1.34 -14.73 4.29
CA GLU A 227 -1.81 -16.10 4.02
C GLU A 227 -1.30 -16.72 2.70
N ARG A 228 -0.27 -16.14 2.09
CA ARG A 228 0.28 -16.58 0.81
C ARG A 228 1.51 -17.42 1.01
N LYS A 229 1.63 -18.45 0.20
CA LYS A 229 2.85 -19.23 0.13
C LYS A 229 3.92 -18.40 -0.57
N SER A 230 4.97 -18.05 0.15
CA SER A 230 6.10 -17.27 -0.36
C SER A 230 7.41 -17.82 0.19
N VAL A 231 8.48 -17.60 -0.56
CA VAL A 231 9.84 -17.97 -0.14
C VAL A 231 10.72 -16.73 -0.27
N VAL A 232 11.45 -16.42 0.80
CA VAL A 232 12.37 -15.27 0.86
C VAL A 232 13.78 -15.79 1.09
N PHE A 233 14.75 -15.27 0.35
CA PHE A 233 16.15 -15.69 0.45
C PHE A 233 17.12 -14.62 -0.07
N TYR A 234 18.38 -14.71 0.29
CA TYR A 234 19.42 -13.84 -0.23
C TYR A 234 19.79 -14.20 -1.67
N SER A 235 19.72 -13.23 -2.58
CA SER A 235 20.22 -13.35 -3.96
C SER A 235 21.49 -12.55 -4.22
N GLY A 236 21.93 -11.77 -3.25
CA GLY A 236 23.16 -10.98 -3.29
C GLY A 236 23.55 -10.46 -1.92
N ALA A 237 24.64 -9.70 -1.85
CA ALA A 237 25.12 -9.11 -0.60
C ALA A 237 24.07 -8.17 0.03
N ASP A 238 23.42 -7.35 -0.78
CA ASP A 238 22.45 -6.36 -0.36
C ASP A 238 21.10 -6.55 -1.07
N GLU A 239 20.77 -7.80 -1.43
CA GLU A 239 19.58 -8.11 -2.20
C GLU A 239 18.87 -9.37 -1.69
N LEU A 240 17.57 -9.23 -1.45
CA LEU A 240 16.66 -10.34 -1.18
C LEU A 240 15.81 -10.63 -2.42
N SER A 241 15.61 -11.92 -2.69
CA SER A 241 14.63 -12.40 -3.65
C SER A 241 13.43 -12.95 -2.91
N ILE A 242 12.25 -12.67 -3.44
CA ILE A 242 10.97 -13.12 -2.92
C ILE A 242 10.24 -13.80 -4.06
N VAL A 243 9.89 -15.07 -3.89
CA VAL A 243 9.03 -15.82 -4.81
C VAL A 243 7.66 -15.91 -4.17
N ILE A 244 6.66 -15.34 -4.81
CA ILE A 244 5.25 -15.43 -4.40
C ILE A 244 4.55 -16.40 -5.34
N GLN A 245 3.66 -17.23 -4.80
CA GLN A 245 2.89 -18.19 -5.59
C GLN A 245 1.41 -18.14 -5.23
N TRP A 246 0.58 -18.55 -6.20
CA TRP A 246 -0.86 -18.74 -6.05
C TRP A 246 -1.23 -20.12 -6.57
N ASP A 247 -2.20 -20.78 -5.93
CA ASP A 247 -2.96 -21.87 -6.50
C ASP A 247 -4.04 -21.31 -7.44
N GLU A 248 -4.73 -22.19 -8.18
CA GLU A 248 -5.76 -21.78 -9.13
C GLU A 248 -6.90 -21.02 -8.44
N GLU A 249 -7.39 -21.51 -7.31
CA GLU A 249 -8.50 -20.88 -6.58
C GLU A 249 -8.13 -19.46 -6.12
N SER A 250 -6.95 -19.31 -5.52
CA SER A 250 -6.46 -18.00 -5.07
C SER A 250 -6.15 -17.07 -6.25
N TYR A 251 -5.75 -17.61 -7.40
CA TYR A 251 -5.45 -16.81 -8.58
C TYR A 251 -6.73 -16.34 -9.29
N GLU A 252 -7.73 -17.17 -9.41
CA GLU A 252 -9.01 -16.83 -10.02
C GLU A 252 -9.88 -15.92 -9.15
N ASN A 253 -9.66 -15.91 -7.84
CA ASN A 253 -10.38 -15.02 -6.95
C ASN A 253 -10.05 -13.55 -7.28
N THR A 254 -11.00 -12.87 -7.90
CA THR A 254 -10.85 -11.51 -8.46
C THR A 254 -11.19 -10.38 -7.48
N SER A 255 -11.43 -10.67 -6.22
CA SER A 255 -11.77 -9.63 -5.22
C SER A 255 -10.72 -8.51 -5.13
N VAL A 256 -9.45 -8.85 -5.37
CA VAL A 256 -8.33 -7.90 -5.47
C VAL A 256 -7.46 -8.28 -6.65
N SER A 257 -7.14 -7.34 -7.51
CA SER A 257 -6.17 -7.52 -8.59
C SER A 257 -4.84 -8.06 -8.03
N LYS A 258 -4.27 -9.06 -8.68
CA LYS A 258 -2.97 -9.63 -8.26
C LYS A 258 -1.85 -8.61 -8.35
N LEU A 259 -1.93 -7.70 -9.32
CA LEU A 259 -1.00 -6.60 -9.46
C LEU A 259 -1.09 -5.64 -8.27
N ASP A 260 -2.30 -5.25 -7.85
CA ASP A 260 -2.49 -4.41 -6.67
C ASP A 260 -1.96 -5.08 -5.40
N GLN A 261 -2.12 -6.40 -5.30
CA GLN A 261 -1.57 -7.17 -4.20
C GLN A 261 -0.04 -7.11 -4.17
N LEU A 262 0.62 -7.27 -5.32
CA LEU A 262 2.08 -7.19 -5.44
C LEU A 262 2.58 -5.77 -5.14
N ASP A 263 1.89 -4.76 -5.66
CA ASP A 263 2.20 -3.35 -5.39
C ASP A 263 2.07 -3.00 -3.89
N MET A 264 0.98 -3.46 -3.25
CA MET A 264 0.80 -3.29 -1.79
C MET A 264 1.95 -3.94 -0.99
N ILE A 265 2.38 -5.14 -1.38
CA ILE A 265 3.52 -5.82 -0.75
C ILE A 265 4.79 -4.97 -0.94
N GLY A 266 5.07 -4.54 -2.17
CA GLY A 266 6.26 -3.74 -2.49
C GLY A 266 6.34 -2.45 -1.67
N ARG A 267 5.25 -1.69 -1.61
CA ARG A 267 5.16 -0.45 -0.81
C ARG A 267 5.26 -0.71 0.70
N SER A 268 4.66 -1.79 1.17
CA SER A 268 4.73 -2.18 2.59
C SER A 268 6.15 -2.58 2.98
N LEU A 269 6.87 -3.30 2.13
CA LEU A 269 8.27 -3.66 2.32
C LEU A 269 9.14 -2.41 2.40
N HIS A 270 9.08 -1.52 1.40
CA HIS A 270 9.85 -0.28 1.41
C HIS A 270 9.61 0.53 2.68
N ARG A 271 8.33 0.76 3.04
CA ARG A 271 7.98 1.52 4.25
C ARG A 271 8.46 0.85 5.53
N SER A 272 8.32 -0.48 5.64
CA SER A 272 8.76 -1.22 6.83
C SER A 272 10.27 -1.15 7.01
N MET A 273 11.05 -1.30 5.94
CA MET A 273 12.51 -1.16 5.98
C MET A 273 12.93 0.24 6.43
N LYS A 274 12.29 1.27 5.87
CA LYS A 274 12.55 2.67 6.26
C LYS A 274 12.17 2.95 7.71
N ARG A 275 10.99 2.47 8.14
CA ARG A 275 10.45 2.75 9.48
C ARG A 275 11.23 2.01 10.58
N TYR A 276 11.56 0.73 10.37
CA TYR A 276 12.11 -0.12 11.43
C TYR A 276 13.63 -0.20 11.39
N LEU A 277 14.23 -0.20 10.22
CA LEU A 277 15.67 -0.30 10.07
C LEU A 277 16.33 1.02 9.67
N GLY A 278 15.54 2.03 9.30
CA GLY A 278 16.04 3.27 8.72
C GLY A 278 16.78 3.06 7.39
N LEU A 279 16.49 1.96 6.69
CA LEU A 279 17.08 1.63 5.41
C LEU A 279 16.21 2.16 4.26
N THR A 280 16.82 2.80 3.30
CA THR A 280 16.20 3.05 2.00
C THR A 280 16.32 1.77 1.18
N THR A 281 15.24 1.41 0.49
CA THR A 281 15.20 0.18 -0.30
C THR A 281 14.51 0.44 -1.62
N ILE A 282 14.88 -0.34 -2.62
CA ILE A 282 14.19 -0.39 -3.90
C ILE A 282 13.55 -1.77 -4.02
N VAL A 283 12.30 -1.79 -4.41
CA VAL A 283 11.56 -3.03 -4.66
C VAL A 283 11.23 -3.10 -6.14
N SER A 284 11.55 -4.20 -6.78
CA SER A 284 11.10 -4.48 -8.13
C SER A 284 10.19 -5.70 -8.17
N ILE A 285 9.27 -5.73 -9.13
CA ILE A 285 8.19 -6.70 -9.23
C ILE A 285 8.11 -7.18 -10.68
N SER A 286 8.19 -8.49 -10.89
CA SER A 286 7.98 -9.12 -12.19
C SER A 286 6.48 -9.15 -12.57
N GLN A 287 6.19 -9.53 -13.80
CA GLN A 287 4.87 -10.01 -14.17
C GLN A 287 4.52 -11.32 -13.44
N ILE A 288 3.32 -11.83 -13.66
CA ILE A 288 2.89 -13.13 -13.16
C ILE A 288 2.89 -14.10 -14.33
N ALA A 289 3.42 -15.30 -14.12
CA ALA A 289 3.43 -16.35 -15.15
C ALA A 289 3.15 -17.74 -14.56
N ASN A 290 2.73 -18.64 -15.41
CA ASN A 290 2.42 -20.02 -15.05
C ASN A 290 3.65 -20.92 -15.15
N GLY A 291 3.77 -21.82 -14.19
CA GLY A 291 4.78 -22.89 -14.16
C GLY A 291 6.10 -22.49 -13.52
N LEU A 292 6.71 -23.45 -12.83
CA LEU A 292 7.98 -23.27 -12.13
C LEU A 292 9.12 -22.82 -13.07
N GLN A 293 9.07 -23.26 -14.34
CA GLN A 293 10.04 -22.89 -15.38
C GLN A 293 10.01 -21.38 -15.72
N SER A 294 8.91 -20.70 -15.47
CA SER A 294 8.79 -19.26 -15.70
C SER A 294 9.62 -18.41 -14.74
N LEU A 295 10.07 -18.97 -13.61
CA LEU A 295 10.81 -18.25 -12.59
C LEU A 295 12.09 -17.58 -13.12
N VAL A 296 12.77 -18.21 -14.09
CA VAL A 296 13.97 -17.61 -14.73
C VAL A 296 13.60 -16.31 -15.46
N LEU A 297 12.51 -16.35 -16.26
CA LEU A 297 12.01 -15.17 -16.96
C LEU A 297 11.56 -14.09 -15.98
N LEU A 298 10.79 -14.47 -14.94
CA LEU A 298 10.29 -13.55 -13.92
C LEU A 298 11.43 -12.90 -13.14
N ASN A 299 12.47 -13.67 -12.82
CA ASN A 299 13.68 -13.10 -12.20
C ASN A 299 14.37 -12.07 -13.09
N LYS A 300 14.50 -12.38 -14.39
CA LYS A 300 15.05 -11.43 -15.37
C LYS A 300 14.25 -10.14 -15.45
N GLN A 301 12.94 -10.25 -15.51
CA GLN A 301 12.03 -9.09 -15.49
C GLN A 301 12.22 -8.24 -14.22
N ALA A 302 12.27 -8.88 -13.04
CA ALA A 302 12.48 -8.18 -11.78
C ALA A 302 13.86 -7.50 -11.72
N MET A 303 14.92 -8.15 -12.25
CA MET A 303 16.25 -7.55 -12.35
C MET A 303 16.28 -6.33 -13.29
N GLN A 304 15.61 -6.41 -14.44
CA GLN A 304 15.47 -5.27 -15.35
C GLN A 304 14.71 -4.12 -14.70
N ALA A 305 13.58 -4.41 -14.05
CA ALA A 305 12.83 -3.39 -13.32
C ALA A 305 13.68 -2.72 -12.21
N LEU A 306 14.55 -3.47 -11.57
CA LEU A 306 15.45 -2.94 -10.55
C LEU A 306 16.50 -1.96 -11.12
N GLN A 307 16.96 -2.17 -12.37
CA GLN A 307 17.91 -1.28 -13.05
C GLN A 307 17.29 0.09 -13.37
N TRP A 308 15.98 0.17 -13.56
CA TRP A 308 15.30 1.44 -13.85
C TRP A 308 15.33 2.43 -12.68
N SER A 309 15.60 1.96 -11.47
CA SER A 309 15.81 2.84 -10.31
C SER A 309 16.92 3.85 -10.49
N GLU A 310 17.91 3.56 -11.32
CA GLU A 310 19.03 4.47 -11.63
C GLU A 310 18.54 5.72 -12.40
N ARG A 311 17.49 5.55 -13.22
CA ARG A 311 16.84 6.63 -13.97
C ARG A 311 15.68 7.31 -13.25
N HIS A 312 15.20 6.71 -12.17
CA HIS A 312 14.07 7.19 -11.37
C HIS A 312 14.40 7.20 -9.87
N PRO A 313 15.31 8.08 -9.42
CA PRO A 313 15.83 8.07 -8.04
C PRO A 313 14.76 8.41 -6.98
N ASP A 314 13.64 9.02 -7.40
CA ASP A 314 12.53 9.41 -6.51
C ASP A 314 11.42 8.35 -6.47
N HIS A 315 11.63 7.17 -7.09
CA HIS A 315 10.67 6.07 -7.13
C HIS A 315 11.25 4.83 -6.48
N ASP A 316 10.48 4.16 -5.64
CA ASP A 316 10.98 3.10 -4.77
C ASP A 316 10.47 1.71 -5.13
N VAL A 317 9.32 1.61 -5.86
CA VAL A 317 8.68 0.35 -6.23
C VAL A 317 8.42 0.30 -7.73
N PHE A 318 9.06 -0.64 -8.41
CA PHE A 318 9.05 -0.77 -9.87
C PHE A 318 8.34 -2.04 -10.31
N TYR A 319 7.25 -1.92 -11.07
CA TYR A 319 6.61 -3.06 -11.71
C TYR A 319 7.08 -3.18 -13.16
N TYR A 320 7.53 -4.38 -13.55
CA TYR A 320 8.07 -4.61 -14.89
C TYR A 320 7.09 -4.26 -16.02
N GLY A 321 5.77 -4.51 -15.80
CA GLY A 321 4.74 -4.21 -16.79
C GLY A 321 4.58 -2.72 -17.12
N ASP A 322 4.94 -1.81 -16.20
CA ASP A 322 4.84 -0.36 -16.43
C ASP A 322 5.80 0.15 -17.51
N PHE A 323 6.86 -0.60 -17.78
CA PHE A 323 7.97 -0.19 -18.63
C PHE A 323 8.10 -1.05 -19.90
N HIS A 324 7.16 -1.96 -20.13
CA HIS A 324 7.28 -2.94 -21.21
C HIS A 324 6.94 -2.39 -22.61
N GLU A 325 6.20 -1.29 -22.74
CA GLU A 325 5.83 -0.79 -24.07
C GLU A 325 6.93 0.06 -24.71
N SER A 326 7.51 -0.53 -25.74
CA SER A 326 8.21 0.07 -26.90
C SER A 326 9.50 0.86 -26.69
N LEU A 327 9.76 1.51 -25.55
CA LEU A 327 10.91 2.40 -25.41
C LEU A 327 12.09 1.79 -24.62
N TYR A 328 11.83 0.86 -23.71
CA TYR A 328 12.88 0.24 -22.89
C TYR A 328 13.50 -1.01 -23.52
N THR A 329 12.95 -1.48 -24.63
CA THR A 329 13.50 -2.60 -25.43
C THR A 329 14.56 -2.16 -26.43
N LYS A 330 14.73 -0.86 -26.68
CA LYS A 330 15.80 -0.31 -27.47
C LYS A 330 16.97 0.03 -26.55
N GLU A 331 18.14 -0.49 -26.83
CA GLU A 331 19.39 -0.21 -26.09
C GLU A 331 19.76 1.30 -26.02
N GLU A 332 19.11 2.15 -26.81
CA GLU A 332 19.35 3.59 -26.92
C GLU A 332 18.04 4.40 -26.88
N THR A 333 17.24 4.27 -25.83
CA THR A 333 16.13 5.22 -25.64
C THR A 333 16.69 6.53 -25.14
N SER A 334 16.48 7.61 -25.90
CA SER A 334 16.94 8.95 -25.49
C SER A 334 16.15 9.46 -24.28
N GLU A 335 16.78 10.30 -23.45
CA GLU A 335 16.09 10.94 -22.31
C GLU A 335 14.86 11.72 -22.77
N ASP A 336 14.88 12.32 -23.96
CA ASP A 336 13.77 13.08 -24.55
C ASP A 336 12.56 12.17 -24.87
N GLU A 337 12.79 10.97 -25.40
CA GLU A 337 11.71 10.01 -25.68
C GLU A 337 11.07 9.50 -24.39
N LEU A 338 11.86 9.28 -23.35
CA LEU A 338 11.39 8.88 -22.02
C LEU A 338 10.54 10.00 -21.38
N HIS A 339 11.02 11.24 -21.45
CA HIS A 339 10.26 12.41 -20.99
C HIS A 339 8.94 12.58 -21.75
N ALA A 340 8.96 12.39 -23.08
CA ALA A 340 7.75 12.47 -23.90
C ALA A 340 6.72 11.40 -23.52
N GLN A 341 7.14 10.19 -23.19
CA GLN A 341 6.24 9.13 -22.70
C GLN A 341 5.66 9.44 -21.33
N HIS A 342 6.49 9.88 -20.38
CA HIS A 342 6.04 10.30 -19.05
C HIS A 342 4.99 11.39 -19.13
N ASN A 343 5.24 12.39 -19.97
CA ASN A 343 4.30 13.47 -20.21
C ASN A 343 2.99 12.95 -20.82
N ARG A 344 3.05 12.02 -21.78
CA ARG A 344 1.85 11.41 -22.39
C ARG A 344 0.99 10.70 -21.37
N ILE A 345 1.58 9.90 -20.47
CA ILE A 345 0.86 9.19 -19.41
C ILE A 345 0.24 10.21 -18.44
N ALA A 346 1.01 11.21 -18.01
CA ALA A 346 0.51 12.24 -17.10
C ALA A 346 -0.61 13.09 -17.71
N GLU A 347 -0.51 13.47 -19.00
CA GLU A 347 -1.54 14.19 -19.74
C GLU A 347 -2.78 13.32 -19.97
N GLY A 348 -2.61 12.03 -20.27
CA GLY A 348 -3.72 11.08 -20.37
C GLY A 348 -4.50 10.96 -19.06
N ALA A 349 -3.79 10.84 -17.95
CA ALA A 349 -4.39 10.81 -16.63
C ALA A 349 -5.13 12.11 -16.31
N LYS A 350 -4.52 13.24 -16.60
CA LYS A 350 -5.13 14.56 -16.43
C LYS A 350 -6.41 14.70 -17.24
N ALA A 351 -6.37 14.34 -18.53
CA ALA A 351 -7.53 14.38 -19.41
C ALA A 351 -8.68 13.45 -18.95
N TYR A 352 -8.34 12.30 -18.35
CA TYR A 352 -9.32 11.42 -17.75
C TYR A 352 -9.95 12.04 -16.51
N ILE A 353 -9.13 12.62 -15.62
CA ILE A 353 -9.59 13.29 -14.40
C ILE A 353 -10.46 14.50 -14.75
N ASP A 354 -10.08 15.34 -15.72
CA ASP A 354 -10.83 16.51 -16.14
C ASP A 354 -12.26 16.17 -16.59
N ARG A 355 -12.46 14.97 -17.16
CA ARG A 355 -13.79 14.47 -17.56
C ARG A 355 -14.57 13.82 -16.43
N ASN A 356 -13.88 13.25 -15.45
CA ASN A 356 -14.47 12.36 -14.44
C ASN A 356 -14.32 12.84 -12.98
N TYR A 357 -13.75 14.03 -12.73
CA TYR A 357 -13.53 14.52 -11.35
C TYR A 357 -14.80 14.58 -10.51
N ALA A 358 -15.96 14.81 -11.14
CA ALA A 358 -17.26 14.85 -10.48
C ALA A 358 -17.86 13.46 -10.19
N GLN A 359 -17.22 12.37 -10.66
CA GLN A 359 -17.65 11.01 -10.34
C GLN A 359 -17.44 10.74 -8.85
N LYS A 360 -18.52 10.31 -8.18
CA LYS A 360 -18.44 9.80 -6.82
C LYS A 360 -17.62 8.51 -6.84
N GLY A 361 -16.69 8.37 -5.90
CA GLY A 361 -15.89 7.15 -5.78
C GLY A 361 -14.79 6.97 -6.84
N LEU A 362 -14.42 8.01 -7.61
CA LEU A 362 -13.26 7.95 -8.52
C LEU A 362 -12.05 7.34 -7.80
N THR A 363 -11.42 6.33 -8.39
CA THR A 363 -10.28 5.62 -7.81
C THR A 363 -9.00 5.85 -8.61
N LEU A 364 -7.85 5.78 -7.94
CA LEU A 364 -6.54 5.79 -8.60
C LEU A 364 -6.39 4.61 -9.56
N HIS A 365 -6.98 3.47 -9.21
CA HIS A 365 -6.96 2.27 -10.03
C HIS A 365 -7.65 2.49 -11.39
N GLU A 366 -8.84 3.10 -11.41
CA GLU A 366 -9.55 3.44 -12.66
C GLU A 366 -8.73 4.37 -13.56
N VAL A 367 -8.11 5.40 -12.97
CA VAL A 367 -7.27 6.34 -13.75
C VAL A 367 -6.04 5.62 -14.29
N ALA A 368 -5.41 4.74 -13.51
CA ALA A 368 -4.23 3.98 -13.90
C ALA A 368 -4.57 2.94 -14.98
N GLN A 369 -5.67 2.23 -14.82
CA GLN A 369 -6.14 1.25 -15.81
C GLN A 369 -6.43 1.90 -17.16
N ASN A 370 -7.04 3.09 -17.17
CA ASN A 370 -7.28 3.85 -18.40
C ASN A 370 -5.98 4.28 -19.10
N ASN A 371 -4.90 4.42 -18.37
CA ASN A 371 -3.58 4.79 -18.88
C ASN A 371 -2.63 3.59 -19.01
N HIS A 372 -3.12 2.36 -18.83
CA HIS A 372 -2.36 1.11 -18.96
C HIS A 372 -1.08 1.02 -18.12
N VAL A 373 -1.11 1.59 -16.92
CA VAL A 373 0.02 1.58 -15.97
C VAL A 373 -0.46 1.19 -14.57
N SER A 374 0.50 0.82 -13.71
CA SER A 374 0.17 0.56 -12.31
C SER A 374 -0.23 1.85 -11.56
N PRO A 375 -1.10 1.75 -10.53
CA PRO A 375 -1.50 2.91 -9.72
C PRO A 375 -0.32 3.65 -9.09
N ASN A 376 0.69 2.89 -8.64
CA ASN A 376 1.89 3.46 -8.02
C ASN A 376 2.73 4.27 -9.00
N TYR A 377 2.96 3.71 -10.19
CA TYR A 377 3.72 4.40 -11.24
C TYR A 377 3.00 5.63 -11.76
N LEU A 378 1.68 5.55 -11.96
CA LEU A 378 0.87 6.71 -12.31
C LEU A 378 0.99 7.83 -11.27
N SER A 379 0.87 7.49 -9.99
CA SER A 379 0.96 8.44 -8.88
C SER A 379 2.31 9.18 -8.87
N TYR A 380 3.38 8.42 -9.09
CA TYR A 380 4.73 8.95 -9.21
C TYR A 380 4.87 9.90 -10.41
N LEU A 381 4.48 9.45 -11.62
CA LEU A 381 4.59 10.26 -12.83
C LEU A 381 3.75 11.53 -12.76
N PHE A 382 2.50 11.41 -12.29
CA PHE A 382 1.60 12.53 -12.16
C PHE A 382 2.17 13.63 -11.26
N LYS A 383 2.71 13.24 -10.10
CA LYS A 383 3.37 14.17 -9.18
C LYS A 383 4.63 14.79 -9.78
N LYS A 384 5.47 13.99 -10.45
CA LYS A 384 6.71 14.44 -11.07
C LYS A 384 6.44 15.46 -12.20
N THR A 385 5.42 15.22 -13.02
CA THR A 385 5.08 16.07 -14.16
C THR A 385 4.27 17.32 -13.77
N ASN A 386 3.30 17.19 -12.84
CA ASN A 386 2.38 18.26 -12.51
C ASN A 386 2.73 19.01 -11.20
N GLY A 387 3.76 18.57 -10.46
CA GLY A 387 4.19 19.19 -9.19
C GLY A 387 3.24 18.96 -8.01
N MET A 388 2.11 18.29 -8.21
CA MET A 388 1.11 17.97 -7.17
C MET A 388 0.63 16.53 -7.32
N ASN A 389 0.13 15.95 -6.23
CA ASN A 389 -0.40 14.59 -6.32
C ASN A 389 -1.77 14.55 -7.04
N LEU A 390 -2.15 13.38 -7.54
CA LEU A 390 -3.37 13.19 -8.32
C LEU A 390 -4.64 13.63 -7.56
N TRP A 391 -4.72 13.33 -6.27
CA TRP A 391 -5.88 13.67 -5.45
C TRP A 391 -5.95 15.17 -5.11
N GLU A 392 -4.81 15.84 -4.96
CA GLU A 392 -4.76 17.30 -4.85
C GLU A 392 -5.31 17.95 -6.12
N TYR A 393 -5.02 17.35 -7.28
CA TYR A 393 -5.56 17.83 -8.56
C TYR A 393 -7.08 17.63 -8.67
N VAL A 394 -7.59 16.44 -8.33
CA VAL A 394 -9.05 16.18 -8.27
C VAL A 394 -9.75 17.16 -7.34
N MET A 395 -9.20 17.35 -6.14
CA MET A 395 -9.76 18.27 -5.15
C MET A 395 -9.76 19.70 -5.67
N LYS A 396 -8.68 20.13 -6.31
CA LYS A 396 -8.58 21.46 -6.93
C LYS A 396 -9.72 21.68 -7.93
N LEU A 397 -9.93 20.76 -8.89
CA LEU A 397 -11.00 20.86 -9.87
C LEU A 397 -12.39 20.94 -9.22
N ARG A 398 -12.66 20.08 -8.23
CA ARG A 398 -13.91 20.09 -7.48
C ARG A 398 -14.15 21.41 -6.77
N MET A 399 -13.10 21.98 -6.17
CA MET A 399 -13.20 23.25 -5.43
C MET A 399 -13.36 24.45 -6.40
N GLU A 400 -12.64 24.49 -7.49
CA GLU A 400 -12.77 25.53 -8.52
C GLU A 400 -14.17 25.55 -9.14
N GLU A 401 -14.69 24.38 -9.50
CA GLU A 401 -16.07 24.26 -10.03
C GLU A 401 -17.11 24.60 -8.97
N SER A 402 -16.91 24.18 -7.72
CA SER A 402 -17.81 24.56 -6.62
C SER A 402 -17.90 26.06 -6.43
N ARG A 403 -16.74 26.74 -6.48
CA ARG A 403 -16.69 28.20 -6.37
C ARG A 403 -17.42 28.87 -7.52
N ARG A 404 -17.22 28.38 -8.74
CA ARG A 404 -17.92 28.88 -9.92
C ARG A 404 -19.45 28.76 -9.77
N LEU A 405 -19.93 27.56 -9.39
CA LEU A 405 -21.35 27.29 -9.19
C LEU A 405 -21.96 28.15 -8.08
N LEU A 406 -21.24 28.37 -6.97
CA LEU A 406 -21.69 29.23 -5.87
C LEU A 406 -21.89 30.68 -6.29
N LEU A 407 -21.02 31.21 -7.17
CA LEU A 407 -21.03 32.59 -7.61
C LEU A 407 -21.94 32.85 -8.81
N GLU A 408 -22.10 31.86 -9.70
CA GLU A 408 -22.78 32.03 -10.99
C GLU A 408 -24.19 31.45 -11.03
N THR A 409 -24.58 30.66 -9.98
CA THR A 409 -25.88 30.00 -9.96
C THR A 409 -26.60 30.14 -8.61
N ASP A 410 -27.93 29.93 -8.65
CA ASP A 410 -28.74 29.87 -7.43
C ASP A 410 -28.80 28.49 -6.79
N MET A 411 -27.95 27.54 -7.22
CA MET A 411 -27.92 26.19 -6.68
C MET A 411 -27.69 26.18 -5.17
N ARG A 412 -28.38 25.28 -4.50
CA ARG A 412 -28.20 25.07 -3.05
C ARG A 412 -26.92 24.30 -2.76
N ARG A 413 -26.38 24.46 -1.56
CA ARG A 413 -25.13 23.80 -1.13
C ARG A 413 -25.12 22.30 -1.40
N TYR A 414 -26.22 21.58 -1.13
CA TYR A 414 -26.31 20.15 -1.35
C TYR A 414 -26.28 19.77 -2.83
N GLU A 415 -26.89 20.57 -3.70
CA GLU A 415 -26.87 20.36 -5.16
C GLU A 415 -25.46 20.56 -5.73
N ILE A 416 -24.74 21.57 -5.22
CA ILE A 416 -23.35 21.82 -5.61
C ILE A 416 -22.47 20.67 -5.13
N ALA A 417 -22.58 20.24 -3.87
CA ALA A 417 -21.82 19.12 -3.34
C ALA A 417 -21.99 17.86 -4.20
N GLU A 418 -23.21 17.51 -4.54
CA GLU A 418 -23.52 16.37 -5.38
C GLU A 418 -22.92 16.52 -6.78
N ARG A 419 -23.08 17.69 -7.40
CA ARG A 419 -22.61 17.97 -8.76
C ARG A 419 -21.10 17.91 -8.92
N VAL A 420 -20.35 18.22 -7.87
CA VAL A 420 -18.88 18.16 -7.89
C VAL A 420 -18.31 16.87 -7.32
N GLY A 421 -19.18 15.88 -7.03
CA GLY A 421 -18.78 14.53 -6.66
C GLY A 421 -18.58 14.28 -5.16
N TYR A 422 -19.16 15.13 -4.29
CA TYR A 422 -19.27 14.85 -2.85
C TYR A 422 -20.63 14.25 -2.51
N GLU A 423 -20.61 13.25 -1.66
CA GLU A 423 -21.85 12.58 -1.21
C GLU A 423 -22.51 13.33 -0.04
N SER A 424 -21.67 13.90 0.84
CA SER A 424 -22.13 14.65 2.02
C SER A 424 -21.91 16.16 1.83
N PRO A 425 -22.98 16.98 1.90
CA PRO A 425 -22.86 18.45 1.88
C PRO A 425 -22.06 19.01 3.07
N GLU A 426 -22.06 18.30 4.20
CA GLU A 426 -21.32 18.66 5.41
C GLU A 426 -19.83 18.44 5.17
N HIS A 427 -19.45 17.29 4.62
CA HIS A 427 -18.07 16.99 4.24
C HIS A 427 -17.57 17.98 3.18
N PHE A 428 -18.33 18.20 2.12
CA PHE A 428 -18.04 19.24 1.14
C PHE A 428 -17.73 20.60 1.79
N SER A 429 -18.57 21.03 2.74
CA SER A 429 -18.39 22.32 3.42
C SER A 429 -17.10 22.38 4.25
N LYS A 430 -16.74 21.29 4.92
CA LYS A 430 -15.46 21.18 5.65
C LYS A 430 -14.26 21.30 4.70
N ILE A 431 -14.28 20.55 3.57
CA ILE A 431 -13.20 20.60 2.57
C ILE A 431 -13.11 21.98 1.92
N PHE A 432 -14.25 22.56 1.52
CA PHE A 432 -14.30 23.90 0.95
C PHE A 432 -13.71 24.96 1.87
N LYS A 433 -14.09 24.93 3.17
CA LYS A 433 -13.52 25.83 4.17
C LYS A 433 -12.03 25.60 4.39
N LYS A 434 -11.58 24.34 4.39
CA LYS A 434 -10.14 24.01 4.49
C LYS A 434 -9.35 24.54 3.29
N TYR A 435 -9.94 24.51 2.09
CA TYR A 435 -9.30 24.91 0.85
C TYR A 435 -9.27 26.44 0.65
N TYR A 436 -10.39 27.13 0.90
CA TYR A 436 -10.54 28.56 0.67
C TYR A 436 -10.47 29.43 1.95
N GLY A 437 -10.43 28.84 3.12
CA GLY A 437 -10.44 29.56 4.42
C GLY A 437 -11.83 30.03 4.85
N ILE A 438 -12.82 30.04 3.96
CA ILE A 438 -14.21 30.49 4.20
C ILE A 438 -15.20 29.40 3.83
N SER A 439 -16.36 29.41 4.45
CA SER A 439 -17.42 28.43 4.15
C SER A 439 -18.16 28.75 2.82
N PRO A 440 -18.79 27.76 2.18
CA PRO A 440 -19.61 27.99 0.98
C PRO A 440 -20.71 29.05 1.21
N SER A 441 -21.29 29.10 2.41
CA SER A 441 -22.34 30.05 2.78
C SER A 441 -21.83 31.49 2.97
N GLU A 442 -20.57 31.63 3.38
CA GLU A 442 -19.90 32.93 3.49
C GLU A 442 -19.50 33.49 2.12
N LEU A 443 -19.15 32.63 1.19
CA LEU A 443 -18.80 33.02 -0.19
C LEU A 443 -20.03 33.47 -0.99
N LYS A 444 -21.22 32.90 -0.74
CA LYS A 444 -22.46 33.19 -1.47
C LYS A 444 -23.19 34.48 -0.98
N LYS A 445 -22.73 35.07 0.13
CA LYS A 445 -23.22 36.38 0.62
C LYS A 445 -22.57 37.53 -0.14
#